data_a2f32515c11256370e1462f4817e4cad
#
_entry.id   a2f32515c11256370e1462f4817e4cad
#
_cell.length_a   1.000
_cell.length_b   1.000
_cell.length_c   1.000
_cell.angle_alpha   90.00
_cell.angle_beta   90.00
_cell.angle_gamma   90.00
#
_symmetry.space_group_name_H-M   'P 1'
#
loop_
_entity.id
_entity.type
_entity.pdbx_description
1 polymer ?
#
loop_
_entity_poly.entity_id
_entity_poly.type
_entity_poly.pdbx_seq_one_letter_code
_entity_poly.pdbx_strand_id
1 'polypeptide(L)'
;MPKRRRRRKAMPKDAIFVLDIGTRTIAGLVGIQQGHSFVIRAAEVLEHEGRAMVDGQIHDISKVVSGVSRVREQLEEQVGYSLNKVSIAAAGRVLKTCRVKVERGLEEGREIDSHLVGAMEMEAIQMAQMQIDNAPAKNEVGQYYCVGHSVVNYYLNGYVMSSLIGHKGQKAGVEVIATFLPEMVVESLYTVMERAGIEVTCLTLEPIAALNVAIPKELRLLNLALVDVGAGTSDIAITKSGTIIAYDMAPVAGDEVTEAIAQNFLVDFNTAERIKLELSAGQTEIQFTDVLDNQVTIKSDDVVSTIRPVVDQLAETIAERILECNGGKTPNAIFLVGGGSQAAGLSDAIADKTGLPRERVAVRDRNIAKNIIIEGDMPSGPESITPLGILVTTGLFRGTDFYFVTVNGQTVKVFNSYKMRVADVLALAGFNPEQLICKSGKRLRFFLNGESRTLPGGIGKP
;
A
#
# COMPACT_ATOMS: atom_id res chain seq x y z
N MET A 1 -5.30 -27.26 -32.94
CA MET A 1 -3.82 -27.12 -33.02
C MET A 1 -3.37 -26.08 -32.03
N PRO A 2 -2.46 -26.33 -31.10
CA PRO A 2 -1.98 -25.31 -30.16
C PRO A 2 -1.22 -24.24 -30.97
N LYS A 3 -1.67 -22.99 -30.89
CA LYS A 3 -0.96 -21.84 -31.46
C LYS A 3 0.44 -21.80 -30.85
N ARG A 4 1.49 -21.92 -31.67
CA ARG A 4 2.89 -21.71 -31.25
C ARG A 4 2.95 -20.35 -30.52
N ARG A 5 3.16 -20.31 -29.20
CA ARG A 5 3.46 -19.08 -28.44
C ARG A 5 4.70 -18.44 -29.11
N ARG A 6 4.50 -17.32 -29.81
CA ARG A 6 5.61 -16.48 -30.25
C ARG A 6 6.40 -16.07 -29.02
N ARG A 7 7.72 -16.25 -29.03
CA ARG A 7 8.59 -15.74 -27.95
C ARG A 7 8.37 -14.22 -27.86
N ARG A 8 7.72 -13.77 -26.78
CA ARG A 8 7.55 -12.34 -26.50
C ARG A 8 8.93 -11.72 -26.21
N LYS A 9 9.09 -10.42 -26.50
CA LYS A 9 10.31 -9.66 -26.16
C LYS A 9 10.45 -9.57 -24.63
N ALA A 10 11.68 -9.29 -24.15
CA ALA A 10 11.89 -8.96 -22.75
C ALA A 10 11.24 -7.62 -22.38
N MET A 11 10.84 -7.47 -21.11
CA MET A 11 10.30 -6.23 -20.57
C MET A 11 11.33 -5.09 -20.71
N PRO A 12 10.96 -3.91 -21.26
CA PRO A 12 11.83 -2.74 -21.29
C PRO A 12 12.25 -2.31 -19.88
N LYS A 13 13.46 -1.75 -19.74
CA LYS A 13 13.99 -1.35 -18.42
C LYS A 13 13.23 -0.20 -17.77
N ASP A 14 12.62 0.66 -18.57
CA ASP A 14 11.80 1.81 -18.15
C ASP A 14 10.32 1.47 -17.95
N ALA A 15 9.90 0.27 -18.37
CA ALA A 15 8.55 -0.21 -18.11
C ALA A 15 8.36 -0.59 -16.62
N ILE A 16 7.18 -0.32 -16.11
CA ILE A 16 6.72 -0.69 -14.77
C ILE A 16 5.43 -1.47 -14.94
N PHE A 17 5.39 -2.68 -14.44
CA PHE A 17 4.18 -3.49 -14.33
C PHE A 17 3.69 -3.45 -12.91
N VAL A 18 2.42 -3.18 -12.72
CA VAL A 18 1.75 -3.04 -11.44
C VAL A 18 0.58 -3.99 -11.36
N LEU A 19 0.38 -4.58 -10.20
CA LEU A 19 -0.84 -5.29 -9.82
C LEU A 19 -1.36 -4.75 -8.50
N ASP A 20 -2.61 -4.36 -8.51
CA ASP A 20 -3.44 -4.08 -7.34
C ASP A 20 -4.41 -5.25 -7.14
N ILE A 21 -4.28 -5.95 -6.03
CA ILE A 21 -5.06 -7.17 -5.73
C ILE A 21 -6.03 -6.84 -4.62
N GLY A 22 -7.12 -6.20 -5.00
CA GLY A 22 -8.18 -5.81 -4.08
C GLY A 22 -9.13 -6.97 -3.73
N THR A 23 -10.03 -6.73 -2.80
CA THR A 23 -11.01 -7.75 -2.36
C THR A 23 -11.92 -8.20 -3.51
N ARG A 24 -12.30 -7.29 -4.41
CA ARG A 24 -13.24 -7.57 -5.50
C ARG A 24 -12.56 -7.81 -6.84
N THR A 25 -11.52 -7.08 -7.14
CA THR A 25 -10.89 -7.02 -8.47
C THR A 25 -9.38 -7.14 -8.38
N ILE A 26 -8.79 -7.59 -9.48
CA ILE A 26 -7.36 -7.48 -9.76
C ILE A 26 -7.21 -6.43 -10.86
N ALA A 27 -6.58 -5.30 -10.54
CA ALA A 27 -6.26 -4.27 -11.51
C ALA A 27 -4.77 -4.33 -11.89
N GLY A 28 -4.49 -4.49 -13.18
CA GLY A 28 -3.14 -4.51 -13.72
C GLY A 28 -2.88 -3.28 -14.59
N LEU A 29 -1.70 -2.66 -14.44
CA LEU A 29 -1.24 -1.54 -15.25
C LEU A 29 0.16 -1.79 -15.79
N VAL A 30 0.40 -1.34 -17.02
CA VAL A 30 1.75 -1.22 -17.58
C VAL A 30 1.99 0.23 -17.95
N GLY A 31 2.96 0.85 -17.28
CA GLY A 31 3.36 2.23 -17.52
C GLY A 31 4.85 2.36 -17.86
N ILE A 32 5.21 3.47 -18.46
CA ILE A 32 6.59 3.87 -18.76
C ILE A 32 6.86 5.20 -18.09
N GLN A 33 7.95 5.28 -17.34
CA GLN A 33 8.37 6.53 -16.73
C GLN A 33 9.14 7.39 -17.74
N GLN A 34 8.69 8.62 -17.94
CA GLN A 34 9.32 9.61 -18.81
C GLN A 34 9.63 10.89 -18.00
N GLY A 35 10.84 10.94 -17.45
CA GLY A 35 11.24 12.02 -16.54
C GLY A 35 10.37 12.04 -15.28
N HIS A 36 9.59 13.09 -15.09
CA HIS A 36 8.66 13.22 -13.96
C HIS A 36 7.23 12.76 -14.27
N SER A 37 6.96 12.36 -15.50
CA SER A 37 5.64 11.90 -15.94
C SER A 37 5.62 10.40 -16.18
N PHE A 38 4.42 9.83 -16.18
CA PHE A 38 4.17 8.42 -16.47
C PHE A 38 3.21 8.31 -17.65
N VAL A 39 3.47 7.37 -18.54
CA VAL A 39 2.59 7.07 -19.67
C VAL A 39 2.05 5.65 -19.49
N ILE A 40 0.74 5.52 -19.31
CA ILE A 40 0.06 4.23 -19.21
C ILE A 40 -0.10 3.67 -20.62
N ARG A 41 0.44 2.48 -20.87
CA ARG A 41 0.39 1.78 -22.14
C ARG A 41 -0.71 0.74 -22.23
N ALA A 42 -1.04 0.13 -21.11
CA ALA A 42 -2.06 -0.90 -21.00
C ALA A 42 -2.64 -0.91 -19.59
N ALA A 43 -3.92 -1.21 -19.48
CA ALA A 43 -4.60 -1.47 -18.24
C ALA A 43 -5.61 -2.61 -18.42
N GLU A 44 -5.80 -3.40 -17.37
CA GLU A 44 -6.74 -4.51 -17.35
C GLU A 44 -7.31 -4.65 -15.95
N VAL A 45 -8.62 -4.86 -15.84
CA VAL A 45 -9.30 -5.10 -14.57
C VAL A 45 -10.11 -6.38 -14.70
N LEU A 46 -9.93 -7.29 -13.76
CA LEU A 46 -10.61 -8.57 -13.70
C LEU A 46 -11.28 -8.74 -12.33
N GLU A 47 -12.55 -9.10 -12.33
CA GLU A 47 -13.24 -9.51 -11.11
C GLU A 47 -12.79 -10.91 -10.66
N HIS A 48 -12.70 -11.12 -9.34
CA HIS A 48 -12.40 -12.42 -8.77
C HIS A 48 -13.52 -13.43 -9.04
N GLU A 49 -13.16 -14.67 -9.30
CA GLU A 49 -14.12 -15.78 -9.37
C GLU A 49 -14.57 -16.18 -7.95
N GLY A 50 -15.71 -15.67 -7.52
CA GLY A 50 -16.24 -15.88 -6.18
C GLY A 50 -15.43 -15.14 -5.11
N ARG A 51 -15.57 -15.56 -3.84
CA ARG A 51 -14.87 -14.95 -2.71
C ARG A 51 -13.43 -15.47 -2.58
N ALA A 52 -12.57 -15.16 -3.55
CA ALA A 52 -11.15 -15.51 -3.51
C ALA A 52 -10.37 -14.64 -2.50
N MET A 53 -10.84 -13.43 -2.28
CA MET A 53 -10.38 -12.48 -1.28
C MET A 53 -11.49 -12.15 -0.30
N VAL A 54 -11.16 -11.91 0.96
CA VAL A 54 -12.10 -11.42 1.99
C VAL A 54 -11.34 -10.39 2.82
N ASP A 55 -11.90 -9.20 2.96
CA ASP A 55 -11.37 -8.14 3.82
C ASP A 55 -9.89 -7.81 3.57
N GLY A 56 -9.51 -7.72 2.31
CA GLY A 56 -8.12 -7.46 1.90
C GLY A 56 -7.17 -8.65 2.08
N GLN A 57 -7.65 -9.85 2.44
CA GLN A 57 -6.83 -11.04 2.64
C GLN A 57 -7.13 -12.13 1.60
N ILE A 58 -6.09 -12.84 1.18
CA ILE A 58 -6.21 -13.94 0.23
C ILE A 58 -6.76 -15.16 0.96
N HIS A 59 -7.95 -15.62 0.58
CA HIS A 59 -8.59 -16.83 1.08
C HIS A 59 -8.34 -18.05 0.18
N ASP A 60 -8.30 -17.83 -1.14
CA ASP A 60 -8.05 -18.90 -2.12
C ASP A 60 -6.88 -18.48 -3.03
N ILE A 61 -5.68 -18.93 -2.67
CA ILE A 61 -4.46 -18.65 -3.43
C ILE A 61 -4.60 -19.09 -4.90
N SER A 62 -5.22 -20.25 -5.16
CA SER A 62 -5.31 -20.81 -6.52
C SER A 62 -6.17 -19.95 -7.43
N LYS A 63 -7.29 -19.43 -6.93
CA LYS A 63 -8.16 -18.52 -7.69
C LYS A 63 -7.46 -17.19 -7.96
N VAL A 64 -6.77 -16.63 -6.96
CA VAL A 64 -6.02 -15.38 -7.14
C VAL A 64 -4.90 -15.56 -8.15
N VAL A 65 -4.13 -16.68 -8.10
CA VAL A 65 -3.10 -17.02 -9.10
C VAL A 65 -3.69 -17.09 -10.52
N SER A 66 -4.87 -17.70 -10.67
CA SER A 66 -5.58 -17.77 -11.95
C SER A 66 -5.92 -16.36 -12.47
N GLY A 67 -6.50 -15.52 -11.62
CA GLY A 67 -6.85 -14.14 -11.96
C GLY A 67 -5.63 -13.29 -12.34
N VAL A 68 -4.58 -13.33 -11.53
CA VAL A 68 -3.29 -12.65 -11.79
C VAL A 68 -2.69 -13.10 -13.12
N SER A 69 -2.73 -14.41 -13.41
CA SER A 69 -2.20 -14.96 -14.66
C SER A 69 -2.99 -14.47 -15.88
N ARG A 70 -4.31 -14.38 -15.77
CA ARG A 70 -5.18 -13.85 -16.83
C ARG A 70 -4.92 -12.38 -17.09
N VAL A 71 -4.89 -11.54 -16.06
CA VAL A 71 -4.58 -10.10 -16.17
C VAL A 71 -3.20 -9.92 -16.82
N ARG A 72 -2.19 -10.66 -16.37
CA ARG A 72 -0.86 -10.60 -16.99
C ARG A 72 -0.89 -10.97 -18.46
N GLU A 73 -1.55 -12.08 -18.84
CA GLU A 73 -1.62 -12.54 -20.23
C GLU A 73 -2.28 -11.49 -21.14
N GLN A 74 -3.36 -10.87 -20.69
CA GLN A 74 -4.07 -9.82 -21.43
C GLN A 74 -3.19 -8.57 -21.59
N LEU A 75 -2.51 -8.12 -20.53
CA LEU A 75 -1.56 -7.01 -20.61
C LEU A 75 -0.36 -7.33 -21.51
N GLU A 76 0.20 -8.54 -21.44
CA GLU A 76 1.29 -8.97 -22.32
C GLU A 76 0.87 -9.00 -23.81
N GLU A 77 -0.41 -9.27 -24.10
CA GLU A 77 -0.95 -9.20 -25.47
C GLU A 77 -1.03 -7.76 -25.95
N GLN A 78 -1.42 -6.82 -25.08
CA GLN A 78 -1.52 -5.39 -25.41
C GLN A 78 -0.14 -4.77 -25.63
N VAL A 79 0.83 -5.06 -24.76
CA VAL A 79 2.16 -4.42 -24.83
C VAL A 79 3.19 -5.16 -25.69
N GLY A 80 2.97 -6.44 -26.03
CA GLY A 80 3.82 -7.26 -26.91
C GLY A 80 5.13 -7.77 -26.30
N TYR A 81 5.32 -7.66 -24.99
CA TYR A 81 6.48 -8.20 -24.25
C TYR A 81 6.05 -8.92 -22.98
N SER A 82 6.98 -9.72 -22.39
CA SER A 82 6.70 -10.50 -21.20
C SER A 82 6.79 -9.64 -19.93
N LEU A 83 5.85 -9.83 -19.02
CA LEU A 83 5.76 -9.16 -17.73
C LEU A 83 6.17 -10.14 -16.61
N ASN A 84 7.46 -10.12 -16.27
CA ASN A 84 8.05 -11.04 -15.31
C ASN A 84 8.48 -10.37 -14.00
N LYS A 85 8.31 -9.06 -13.89
CA LYS A 85 8.58 -8.26 -12.70
C LYS A 85 7.39 -7.37 -12.41
N VAL A 86 6.97 -7.30 -11.16
CA VAL A 86 5.77 -6.59 -10.73
C VAL A 86 6.00 -5.77 -9.48
N SER A 87 5.29 -4.65 -9.38
CA SER A 87 5.11 -3.90 -8.15
C SER A 87 3.68 -4.09 -7.67
N ILE A 88 3.52 -4.36 -6.38
CA ILE A 88 2.22 -4.64 -5.75
C ILE A 88 2.01 -3.74 -4.54
N ALA A 89 0.77 -3.57 -4.13
CA ALA A 89 0.43 -3.02 -2.83
C ALA A 89 -0.20 -4.09 -1.92
N ALA A 90 -0.10 -3.86 -0.64
CA ALA A 90 -0.75 -4.66 0.37
C ALA A 90 -1.72 -3.79 1.18
N ALA A 91 -2.88 -4.35 1.46
CA ALA A 91 -3.83 -3.90 2.47
C ALA A 91 -3.98 -4.99 3.55
N GLY A 92 -4.69 -4.71 4.62
CA GLY A 92 -5.03 -5.77 5.57
C GLY A 92 -5.60 -5.26 6.88
N ARG A 93 -6.56 -6.03 7.40
CA ARG A 93 -7.33 -5.74 8.63
C ARG A 93 -6.49 -5.60 9.91
N VAL A 94 -5.24 -6.02 9.91
CA VAL A 94 -4.40 -6.06 11.12
C VAL A 94 -3.16 -5.18 10.93
N LEU A 95 -3.33 -4.06 10.23
CA LEU A 95 -2.30 -3.04 10.09
C LEU A 95 -1.93 -2.50 11.47
N LYS A 96 -0.63 -2.46 11.77
CA LYS A 96 -0.10 -1.78 12.96
C LYS A 96 0.82 -0.66 12.54
N THR A 97 0.72 0.45 13.22
CA THR A 97 1.66 1.57 13.07
C THR A 97 2.42 1.80 14.36
N CYS A 98 3.70 2.13 14.22
CA CYS A 98 4.55 2.48 15.34
C CYS A 98 5.31 3.76 15.01
N ARG A 99 5.28 4.74 15.91
CA ARG A 99 5.99 6.01 15.78
C ARG A 99 7.18 6.01 16.71
N VAL A 100 8.36 6.17 16.14
CA VAL A 100 9.63 6.11 16.88
C VAL A 100 10.48 7.31 16.55
N LYS A 101 11.13 7.85 17.57
CA LYS A 101 12.13 8.93 17.46
C LYS A 101 13.49 8.39 17.88
N VAL A 102 14.49 8.58 17.03
CA VAL A 102 15.90 8.28 17.30
C VAL A 102 16.67 9.59 17.36
N GLU A 103 17.58 9.71 18.29
CA GLU A 103 18.45 10.88 18.43
C GLU A 103 19.91 10.44 18.62
N ARG A 104 20.84 11.12 17.92
CA ARG A 104 22.29 10.86 18.03
C ARG A 104 23.06 12.14 18.29
N GLY A 105 24.04 12.08 19.17
CA GLY A 105 25.09 13.08 19.30
C GLY A 105 25.95 13.11 18.02
N LEU A 106 26.33 14.29 17.59
CA LEU A 106 27.18 14.52 16.42
C LEU A 106 28.59 14.91 16.86
N GLU A 107 29.59 14.49 16.07
CA GLU A 107 30.95 14.95 16.23
C GLU A 107 31.04 16.46 15.87
N GLU A 108 31.75 17.22 16.66
CA GLU A 108 31.88 18.68 16.49
C GLU A 108 32.45 19.02 15.10
N GLY A 109 31.79 19.93 14.40
CA GLY A 109 32.24 20.43 13.08
C GLY A 109 31.92 19.49 11.89
N ARG A 110 31.47 18.27 12.11
CA ARG A 110 31.13 17.34 11.05
C ARG A 110 29.79 17.68 10.42
N GLU A 111 29.74 17.66 9.09
CA GLU A 111 28.48 17.77 8.33
C GLU A 111 27.69 16.45 8.35
N ILE A 112 26.38 16.57 8.45
CA ILE A 112 25.47 15.44 8.35
C ILE A 112 25.36 15.06 6.88
N ASP A 113 25.79 13.84 6.56
CA ASP A 113 25.66 13.25 5.24
C ASP A 113 24.39 12.38 5.12
N SER A 114 24.05 12.01 3.89
CA SER A 114 22.91 11.14 3.60
C SER A 114 23.04 9.76 4.23
N HIS A 115 24.29 9.28 4.45
CA HIS A 115 24.54 7.97 5.06
C HIS A 115 24.15 7.96 6.56
N LEU A 116 24.47 9.02 7.29
CA LEU A 116 24.09 9.16 8.70
C LEU A 116 22.57 9.26 8.84
N VAL A 117 21.91 10.05 7.96
CA VAL A 117 20.45 10.19 7.96
C VAL A 117 19.79 8.84 7.71
N GLY A 118 20.21 8.12 6.67
CA GLY A 118 19.65 6.78 6.37
C GLY A 118 19.91 5.75 7.48
N ALA A 119 21.08 5.82 8.15
CA ALA A 119 21.35 4.95 9.29
C ALA A 119 20.43 5.23 10.49
N MET A 120 20.09 6.50 10.73
CA MET A 120 19.15 6.89 11.80
C MET A 120 17.70 6.49 11.45
N GLU A 121 17.31 6.63 10.19
CA GLU A 121 16.00 6.16 9.70
C GLU A 121 15.87 4.64 9.89
N MET A 122 16.90 3.89 9.52
CA MET A 122 16.93 2.44 9.69
C MET A 122 16.88 2.02 11.16
N GLU A 123 17.62 2.70 12.03
CA GLU A 123 17.56 2.48 13.46
C GLU A 123 16.16 2.72 14.03
N ALA A 124 15.48 3.77 13.56
CA ALA A 124 14.10 4.05 13.97
C ALA A 124 13.14 2.94 13.53
N ILE A 125 13.30 2.41 12.32
CA ILE A 125 12.50 1.28 11.82
C ILE A 125 12.76 0.02 12.64
N GLN A 126 14.02 -0.28 12.98
CA GLN A 126 14.37 -1.42 13.83
C GLN A 126 13.77 -1.29 15.24
N MET A 127 13.83 -0.10 15.84
CA MET A 127 13.19 0.15 17.13
C MET A 127 11.67 -0.01 17.06
N ALA A 128 11.04 0.42 15.97
CA ALA A 128 9.62 0.21 15.74
C ALA A 128 9.28 -1.29 15.64
N GLN A 129 10.08 -2.07 14.91
CA GLN A 129 9.93 -3.53 14.83
C GLN A 129 10.02 -4.18 16.20
N MET A 130 11.04 -3.82 16.99
CA MET A 130 11.20 -4.36 18.35
C MET A 130 10.01 -4.02 19.26
N GLN A 131 9.41 -2.83 19.13
CA GLN A 131 8.23 -2.46 19.90
C GLN A 131 7.00 -3.29 19.51
N ILE A 132 6.83 -3.57 18.22
CA ILE A 132 5.73 -4.42 17.72
C ILE A 132 5.92 -5.87 18.17
N ASP A 133 7.14 -6.41 18.10
CA ASP A 133 7.46 -7.78 18.46
C ASP A 133 7.34 -8.03 19.98
N ASN A 134 7.66 -7.02 20.80
CA ASN A 134 7.56 -7.08 22.27
C ASN A 134 6.18 -6.67 22.81
N ALA A 135 5.25 -6.23 21.97
CA ALA A 135 3.91 -5.89 22.41
C ALA A 135 3.19 -7.16 22.92
N PRO A 136 2.52 -7.11 24.09
CA PRO A 136 1.81 -8.26 24.62
C PRO A 136 0.79 -8.72 23.58
N ALA A 137 0.99 -9.95 23.09
CA ALA A 137 0.15 -10.56 22.06
C ALA A 137 -1.29 -10.69 22.59
N LYS A 138 -2.16 -9.79 22.19
CA LYS A 138 -3.60 -9.92 22.46
C LYS A 138 -4.29 -10.92 21.52
N ASN A 139 -3.64 -11.29 20.41
CA ASN A 139 -4.13 -12.30 19.47
C ASN A 139 -2.93 -13.09 18.93
N GLU A 140 -3.13 -14.36 18.60
CA GLU A 140 -2.15 -15.32 18.05
C GLU A 140 -1.74 -15.01 16.60
N VAL A 141 -1.58 -13.77 16.25
CA VAL A 141 -1.18 -13.33 14.89
C VAL A 141 0.35 -13.27 14.88
N GLY A 142 1.01 -14.28 14.41
CA GLY A 142 2.48 -14.46 14.24
C GLY A 142 3.38 -13.22 14.17
N GLN A 143 4.46 -13.30 13.44
CA GLN A 143 5.40 -12.17 13.25
C GLN A 143 4.78 -11.08 12.35
N TYR A 144 5.27 -9.86 12.52
CA TYR A 144 4.87 -8.69 11.72
C TYR A 144 6.04 -8.23 10.85
N TYR A 145 5.77 -7.92 9.58
CA TYR A 145 6.74 -7.34 8.65
C TYR A 145 6.49 -5.85 8.48
N CYS A 146 7.55 -5.06 8.54
CA CYS A 146 7.50 -3.66 8.11
C CYS A 146 7.26 -3.62 6.58
N VAL A 147 6.15 -3.02 6.17
CA VAL A 147 5.73 -2.93 4.76
C VAL A 147 5.83 -1.51 4.21
N GLY A 148 6.05 -0.53 5.09
CA GLY A 148 6.26 0.85 4.70
C GLY A 148 6.69 1.72 5.88
N HIS A 149 7.27 2.87 5.58
CA HIS A 149 7.60 3.88 6.57
C HIS A 149 7.53 5.27 5.94
N SER A 150 7.42 6.27 6.80
CA SER A 150 7.52 7.68 6.42
C SER A 150 8.27 8.45 7.50
N VAL A 151 9.17 9.34 7.09
CA VAL A 151 9.78 10.28 8.03
C VAL A 151 8.76 11.35 8.37
N VAL A 152 8.47 11.49 9.64
CA VAL A 152 7.54 12.50 10.16
C VAL A 152 8.26 13.83 10.36
N ASN A 153 9.41 13.81 11.05
CA ASN A 153 10.22 14.99 11.31
C ASN A 153 11.71 14.64 11.35
N TYR A 154 12.51 15.59 10.91
CA TYR A 154 13.93 15.68 11.26
C TYR A 154 14.12 16.72 12.36
N TYR A 155 15.11 16.53 13.20
CA TYR A 155 15.45 17.44 14.30
C TYR A 155 16.95 17.75 14.30
N LEU A 156 17.31 19.02 14.44
CA LEU A 156 18.69 19.47 14.68
C LEU A 156 18.72 20.31 15.95
N ASN A 157 19.47 19.87 16.94
CA ASN A 157 19.53 20.52 18.26
C ASN A 157 18.13 20.76 18.89
N GLY A 158 17.17 19.87 18.61
CA GLY A 158 15.78 19.94 19.09
C GLY A 158 14.82 20.75 18.18
N TYR A 159 15.32 21.45 17.17
CA TYR A 159 14.48 22.20 16.21
C TYR A 159 14.06 21.30 15.04
N VAL A 160 12.80 21.42 14.61
CA VAL A 160 12.28 20.70 13.45
C VAL A 160 12.92 21.25 12.17
N MET A 161 13.40 20.35 11.31
CA MET A 161 14.07 20.65 10.06
C MET A 161 13.38 19.91 8.90
N SER A 162 13.41 20.47 7.70
CA SER A 162 12.95 19.80 6.48
C SER A 162 13.96 18.77 5.95
N SER A 163 15.25 18.97 6.24
CA SER A 163 16.35 18.06 5.91
C SER A 163 17.49 18.26 6.90
N LEU A 164 18.25 17.21 7.16
CA LEU A 164 19.48 17.28 7.97
C LEU A 164 20.74 17.36 7.11
N ILE A 165 20.66 16.96 5.84
CA ILE A 165 21.83 16.83 4.97
C ILE A 165 22.51 18.19 4.76
N GLY A 166 23.83 18.23 4.95
CA GLY A 166 24.66 19.43 4.83
C GLY A 166 24.68 20.32 6.06
N HIS A 167 23.87 20.05 7.07
CA HIS A 167 23.86 20.80 8.32
C HIS A 167 24.93 20.32 9.30
N LYS A 168 25.31 21.19 10.23
CA LYS A 168 26.16 20.88 11.38
C LYS A 168 25.39 21.15 12.66
N GLY A 169 25.64 20.36 13.69
CA GLY A 169 24.96 20.51 14.98
C GLY A 169 25.59 19.65 16.05
N GLN A 170 25.02 19.67 17.24
CA GLN A 170 25.46 18.84 18.37
C GLN A 170 24.63 17.57 18.46
N LYS A 171 23.36 17.61 18.03
CA LYS A 171 22.40 16.49 18.12
C LYS A 171 21.48 16.47 16.91
N ALA A 172 21.44 15.34 16.22
CA ALA A 172 20.46 15.06 15.16
C ALA A 172 19.39 14.12 15.66
N GLY A 173 18.16 14.26 15.15
CA GLY A 173 17.04 13.36 15.44
C GLY A 173 16.25 13.07 14.18
N VAL A 174 15.69 11.86 14.12
CA VAL A 174 14.76 11.41 13.07
C VAL A 174 13.55 10.79 13.74
N GLU A 175 12.38 11.21 13.36
CA GLU A 175 11.12 10.63 13.80
C GLU A 175 10.44 9.95 12.63
N VAL A 176 10.18 8.65 12.78
CA VAL A 176 9.63 7.79 11.72
C VAL A 176 8.32 7.19 12.19
N ILE A 177 7.34 7.12 11.30
CA ILE A 177 6.20 6.22 11.42
C ILE A 177 6.46 5.01 10.54
N ALA A 178 6.48 3.83 11.13
CA ALA A 178 6.63 2.56 10.43
C ALA A 178 5.33 1.76 10.52
N THR A 179 5.01 1.05 9.44
CA THR A 179 3.76 0.33 9.28
C THR A 179 4.03 -1.14 9.04
N PHE A 180 3.27 -1.98 9.71
CA PHE A 180 3.51 -3.41 9.79
C PHE A 180 2.25 -4.19 9.43
N LEU A 181 2.43 -5.27 8.67
CA LEU A 181 1.40 -6.27 8.40
C LEU A 181 1.84 -7.63 8.93
N PRO A 182 0.87 -8.51 9.27
CA PRO A 182 1.19 -9.89 9.63
C PRO A 182 1.96 -10.59 8.51
N GLU A 183 2.93 -11.41 8.88
CA GLU A 183 3.73 -12.25 7.97
C GLU A 183 2.85 -13.01 6.98
N MET A 184 1.78 -13.63 7.46
CA MET A 184 0.86 -14.42 6.66
C MET A 184 0.24 -13.61 5.49
N VAL A 185 -0.07 -12.34 5.68
CA VAL A 185 -0.62 -11.47 4.63
C VAL A 185 0.42 -11.24 3.54
N VAL A 186 1.63 -10.89 3.95
CA VAL A 186 2.75 -10.62 3.03
C VAL A 186 3.15 -11.89 2.28
N GLU A 187 3.32 -13.01 2.98
CA GLU A 187 3.69 -14.29 2.38
C GLU A 187 2.64 -14.82 1.40
N SER A 188 1.35 -14.61 1.68
CA SER A 188 0.28 -15.00 0.77
C SER A 188 0.39 -14.25 -0.57
N LEU A 189 0.67 -12.93 -0.55
CA LEU A 189 0.90 -12.13 -1.76
C LEU A 189 2.12 -12.62 -2.54
N TYR A 190 3.25 -12.87 -1.85
CA TYR A 190 4.45 -13.39 -2.50
C TYR A 190 4.23 -14.79 -3.08
N THR A 191 3.52 -15.66 -2.37
CA THR A 191 3.18 -17.01 -2.86
C THR A 191 2.34 -16.96 -4.14
N VAL A 192 1.39 -16.02 -4.23
CA VAL A 192 0.61 -15.82 -5.46
C VAL A 192 1.52 -15.39 -6.61
N MET A 193 2.41 -14.42 -6.40
CA MET A 193 3.32 -13.95 -7.45
C MET A 193 4.29 -15.03 -7.89
N GLU A 194 4.89 -15.77 -6.95
CA GLU A 194 5.79 -16.88 -7.24
C GLU A 194 5.10 -17.97 -8.07
N ARG A 195 3.88 -18.39 -7.66
CA ARG A 195 3.11 -19.39 -8.42
C ARG A 195 2.66 -18.88 -9.78
N ALA A 196 2.43 -17.59 -9.93
CA ALA A 196 2.18 -16.96 -11.22
C ALA A 196 3.47 -16.78 -12.06
N GLY A 197 4.66 -17.09 -11.53
CA GLY A 197 5.95 -16.93 -12.20
C GLY A 197 6.36 -15.47 -12.40
N ILE A 198 6.05 -14.60 -11.43
CA ILE A 198 6.31 -13.16 -11.46
C ILE A 198 7.17 -12.79 -10.24
N GLU A 199 8.27 -12.07 -10.48
CA GLU A 199 9.15 -11.55 -9.42
C GLU A 199 8.57 -10.24 -8.87
N VAL A 200 8.38 -10.15 -7.55
CA VAL A 200 7.97 -8.89 -6.90
C VAL A 200 9.20 -8.00 -6.74
N THR A 201 9.15 -6.81 -7.33
CA THR A 201 10.23 -5.81 -7.25
C THR A 201 9.95 -4.71 -6.24
N CYS A 202 8.68 -4.42 -5.99
CA CYS A 202 8.27 -3.42 -5.00
C CYS A 202 7.00 -3.88 -4.30
N LEU A 203 6.97 -3.78 -2.98
CA LEU A 203 5.78 -3.93 -2.16
C LEU A 203 5.56 -2.61 -1.42
N THR A 204 4.41 -1.98 -1.63
CA THR A 204 4.00 -0.77 -0.91
C THR A 204 2.70 -1.02 -0.14
N LEU A 205 2.24 -0.01 0.60
CA LEU A 205 0.91 -0.01 1.20
C LEU A 205 -0.08 0.72 0.30
N GLU A 206 -1.31 0.23 0.23
CA GLU A 206 -2.38 0.89 -0.55
C GLU A 206 -2.55 2.36 -0.17
N PRO A 207 -2.66 2.76 1.11
CA PRO A 207 -2.80 4.17 1.48
C PRO A 207 -1.58 5.03 1.13
N ILE A 208 -0.36 4.45 1.12
CA ILE A 208 0.83 5.18 0.65
C ILE A 208 0.77 5.39 -0.86
N ALA A 209 0.39 4.35 -1.59
CA ALA A 209 0.23 4.40 -3.03
C ALA A 209 -0.83 5.43 -3.43
N ALA A 210 -2.04 5.30 -2.92
CA ALA A 210 -3.16 6.21 -3.18
C ALA A 210 -2.82 7.67 -2.85
N LEU A 211 -2.15 7.91 -1.72
CA LEU A 211 -1.75 9.25 -1.29
C LEU A 211 -0.78 9.93 -2.26
N ASN A 212 0.13 9.18 -2.87
CA ASN A 212 1.10 9.73 -3.81
C ASN A 212 0.47 10.29 -5.09
N VAL A 213 -0.75 9.87 -5.42
CA VAL A 213 -1.55 10.40 -6.53
C VAL A 213 -2.60 11.40 -6.05
N ALA A 214 -3.37 11.02 -5.02
CA ALA A 214 -4.53 11.81 -4.58
C ALA A 214 -4.14 13.10 -3.84
N ILE A 215 -2.98 13.14 -3.15
CA ILE A 215 -2.51 14.32 -2.41
C ILE A 215 -1.10 14.70 -2.90
N PRO A 216 -0.98 15.63 -3.85
CA PRO A 216 0.30 16.19 -4.27
C PRO A 216 1.11 16.72 -3.09
N LYS A 217 2.46 16.67 -3.20
CA LYS A 217 3.36 17.04 -2.09
C LYS A 217 3.09 18.46 -1.56
N GLU A 218 2.72 19.37 -2.43
CA GLU A 218 2.45 20.79 -2.10
C GLU A 218 1.23 20.92 -1.18
N LEU A 219 0.25 20.04 -1.30
CA LEU A 219 -0.95 20.04 -0.46
C LEU A 219 -0.73 19.36 0.89
N ARG A 220 0.31 18.57 1.07
CA ARG A 220 0.61 17.85 2.33
C ARG A 220 0.98 18.77 3.49
N LEU A 221 1.24 20.05 3.23
CA LEU A 221 1.37 21.06 4.29
C LEU A 221 0.07 21.23 5.08
N LEU A 222 -1.08 21.00 4.42
CA LEU A 222 -2.37 21.02 5.04
C LEU A 222 -2.62 19.73 5.85
N ASN A 223 -3.51 19.84 6.83
CA ASN A 223 -4.01 18.67 7.54
C ASN A 223 -5.15 18.06 6.72
N LEU A 224 -4.86 17.03 5.94
CA LEU A 224 -5.79 16.35 5.05
C LEU A 224 -5.90 14.87 5.43
N ALA A 225 -7.10 14.33 5.30
CA ALA A 225 -7.32 12.89 5.35
C ALA A 225 -7.52 12.35 3.92
N LEU A 226 -6.91 11.23 3.62
CA LEU A 226 -7.23 10.38 2.49
C LEU A 226 -7.89 9.12 3.02
N VAL A 227 -8.99 8.72 2.40
CA VAL A 227 -9.68 7.46 2.69
C VAL A 227 -9.83 6.70 1.39
N ASP A 228 -9.20 5.53 1.29
CA ASP A 228 -9.39 4.58 0.19
C ASP A 228 -10.47 3.58 0.60
N VAL A 229 -11.68 3.79 0.10
CA VAL A 229 -12.82 2.92 0.39
C VAL A 229 -12.87 1.82 -0.66
N GLY A 230 -12.39 0.65 -0.31
CA GLY A 230 -12.41 -0.54 -1.14
C GLY A 230 -13.74 -1.29 -1.10
N ALA A 231 -13.68 -2.60 -1.32
CA ALA A 231 -14.81 -3.48 -1.13
C ALA A 231 -14.91 -3.97 0.34
N GLY A 232 -13.80 -4.46 0.92
CA GLY A 232 -13.80 -5.03 2.28
C GLY A 232 -13.12 -4.17 3.35
N THR A 233 -12.30 -3.18 2.97
CA THR A 233 -11.56 -2.30 3.91
C THR A 233 -11.58 -0.87 3.45
N SER A 234 -11.46 0.05 4.41
CA SER A 234 -11.25 1.48 4.15
C SER A 234 -9.93 1.91 4.78
N ASP A 235 -8.94 2.21 3.95
CA ASP A 235 -7.61 2.58 4.37
C ASP A 235 -7.50 4.10 4.55
N ILE A 236 -6.88 4.55 5.64
CA ILE A 236 -6.84 5.95 6.05
C ILE A 236 -5.40 6.43 6.15
N ALA A 237 -5.11 7.59 5.58
CA ALA A 237 -3.84 8.28 5.74
C ALA A 237 -4.08 9.75 6.09
N ILE A 238 -3.34 10.27 7.07
CA ILE A 238 -3.42 11.68 7.49
C ILE A 238 -2.13 12.40 7.14
N THR A 239 -2.24 13.53 6.46
CA THR A 239 -1.10 14.43 6.17
C THR A 239 -1.15 15.67 7.04
N LYS A 240 0.01 16.20 7.39
CA LYS A 240 0.16 17.46 8.10
C LYS A 240 1.60 17.95 8.00
N SER A 241 1.79 19.25 7.84
CA SER A 241 3.13 19.88 7.85
C SER A 241 4.11 19.28 6.84
N GLY A 242 3.60 18.87 5.67
CA GLY A 242 4.40 18.33 4.56
C GLY A 242 4.64 16.81 4.60
N THR A 243 4.19 16.14 5.64
CA THR A 243 4.46 14.71 5.87
C THR A 243 3.19 13.94 6.19
N ILE A 244 3.32 12.61 6.24
CA ILE A 244 2.26 11.71 6.70
C ILE A 244 2.47 11.52 8.20
N ILE A 245 1.40 11.74 8.97
CA ILE A 245 1.45 11.66 10.44
C ILE A 245 0.75 10.44 11.02
N ALA A 246 -0.13 9.80 10.25
CA ALA A 246 -0.82 8.59 10.67
C ALA A 246 -1.28 7.75 9.47
N TYR A 247 -1.32 6.45 9.68
CA TYR A 247 -2.03 5.47 8.86
C TYR A 247 -2.92 4.63 9.76
N ASP A 248 -4.11 4.31 9.29
CA ASP A 248 -5.04 3.38 9.95
C ASP A 248 -5.94 2.71 8.93
N MET A 249 -6.80 1.82 9.38
CA MET A 249 -7.74 1.09 8.55
C MET A 249 -9.03 0.83 9.32
N ALA A 250 -10.16 1.05 8.65
CA ALA A 250 -11.47 0.63 9.11
C ALA A 250 -11.86 -0.70 8.42
N PRO A 251 -12.26 -1.75 9.17
CA PRO A 251 -12.62 -3.04 8.59
C PRO A 251 -14.06 -3.07 8.07
N VAL A 252 -14.47 -2.00 7.39
CA VAL A 252 -15.78 -1.77 6.79
C VAL A 252 -15.60 -1.00 5.49
N ALA A 253 -16.37 -1.34 4.44
CA ALA A 253 -16.26 -0.68 3.14
C ALA A 253 -17.50 -0.91 2.24
N GLY A 254 -17.31 -1.16 0.94
CA GLY A 254 -18.40 -1.29 -0.02
C GLY A 254 -19.23 -2.56 0.09
N ASP A 255 -18.68 -3.64 0.69
CA ASP A 255 -19.37 -4.94 0.79
C ASP A 255 -20.52 -4.89 1.80
N GLU A 256 -20.43 -4.08 2.86
CA GLU A 256 -21.52 -3.85 3.80
C GLU A 256 -22.76 -3.28 3.08
N VAL A 257 -22.55 -2.37 2.13
CA VAL A 257 -23.64 -1.82 1.30
C VAL A 257 -24.22 -2.89 0.39
N THR A 258 -23.36 -3.72 -0.22
CA THR A 258 -23.80 -4.84 -1.09
C THR A 258 -24.59 -5.87 -0.30
N GLU A 259 -24.14 -6.23 0.89
CA GLU A 259 -24.84 -7.17 1.79
C GLU A 259 -26.21 -6.62 2.24
N ALA A 260 -26.29 -5.30 2.53
CA ALA A 260 -27.57 -4.67 2.86
C ALA A 260 -28.56 -4.75 1.68
N ILE A 261 -28.11 -4.52 0.45
CA ILE A 261 -28.92 -4.68 -0.76
C ILE A 261 -29.36 -6.15 -0.90
N ALA A 262 -28.46 -7.10 -0.77
CA ALA A 262 -28.75 -8.53 -0.89
C ALA A 262 -29.84 -8.99 0.09
N GLN A 263 -29.72 -8.56 1.35
CA GLN A 263 -30.65 -8.92 2.41
C GLN A 263 -32.05 -8.27 2.22
N ASN A 264 -32.09 -7.00 1.87
CA ASN A 264 -33.35 -6.27 1.77
C ASN A 264 -34.16 -6.60 0.51
N PHE A 265 -33.48 -6.89 -0.60
CA PHE A 265 -34.14 -7.19 -1.88
C PHE A 265 -34.14 -8.68 -2.22
N LEU A 266 -33.67 -9.57 -1.28
CA LEU A 266 -33.62 -11.01 -1.45
C LEU A 266 -32.94 -11.41 -2.76
N VAL A 267 -31.77 -10.89 -3.03
CA VAL A 267 -30.96 -11.21 -4.21
C VAL A 267 -29.62 -11.81 -3.79
N ASP A 268 -28.98 -12.53 -4.72
CA ASP A 268 -27.62 -13.00 -4.52
C ASP A 268 -26.62 -11.82 -4.51
N PHE A 269 -25.43 -12.08 -3.99
CA PHE A 269 -24.42 -11.03 -3.82
C PHE A 269 -24.02 -10.34 -5.13
N ASN A 270 -23.91 -11.07 -6.24
CA ASN A 270 -23.54 -10.49 -7.53
C ASN A 270 -24.65 -9.60 -8.09
N THR A 271 -25.89 -9.99 -7.93
CA THR A 271 -27.05 -9.19 -8.28
C THR A 271 -27.11 -7.92 -7.41
N ALA A 272 -26.84 -8.02 -6.11
CA ALA A 272 -26.76 -6.87 -5.21
C ALA A 272 -25.63 -5.91 -5.60
N GLU A 273 -24.46 -6.43 -5.96
CA GLU A 273 -23.34 -5.64 -6.44
C GLU A 273 -23.69 -4.89 -7.73
N ARG A 274 -24.34 -5.56 -8.69
CA ARG A 274 -24.84 -4.93 -9.91
C ARG A 274 -25.83 -3.80 -9.60
N ILE A 275 -26.78 -4.00 -8.69
CA ILE A 275 -27.70 -2.96 -8.23
C ILE A 275 -26.96 -1.76 -7.67
N LYS A 276 -25.95 -1.98 -6.84
CA LYS A 276 -25.10 -0.93 -6.27
C LYS A 276 -24.37 -0.14 -7.35
N LEU A 277 -23.79 -0.84 -8.35
CA LEU A 277 -23.08 -0.20 -9.47
C LEU A 277 -24.02 0.61 -10.36
N GLU A 278 -25.20 0.09 -10.68
CA GLU A 278 -26.23 0.80 -11.45
C GLU A 278 -26.72 2.06 -10.72
N LEU A 279 -26.86 1.98 -9.39
CA LEU A 279 -27.17 3.14 -8.54
C LEU A 279 -26.08 4.21 -8.61
N SER A 280 -24.81 3.80 -8.47
CA SER A 280 -23.66 4.70 -8.56
C SER A 280 -23.50 5.31 -9.96
N ALA A 281 -23.93 4.62 -11.01
CA ALA A 281 -23.97 5.10 -12.38
C ALA A 281 -25.13 6.10 -12.65
N GLY A 282 -25.99 6.35 -11.65
CA GLY A 282 -27.07 7.34 -11.75
C GLY A 282 -28.32 6.83 -12.49
N GLN A 283 -28.51 5.53 -12.57
CA GLN A 283 -29.78 4.98 -13.09
C GLN A 283 -30.92 5.37 -12.18
N THR A 284 -32.07 5.71 -12.75
CA THR A 284 -33.27 6.13 -12.00
C THR A 284 -34.17 4.98 -11.59
N GLU A 285 -34.13 3.89 -12.36
CA GLU A 285 -34.85 2.65 -12.12
C GLU A 285 -33.92 1.45 -12.34
N ILE A 286 -33.99 0.48 -11.45
CA ILE A 286 -33.15 -0.70 -11.44
C ILE A 286 -34.03 -1.94 -11.54
N GLN A 287 -33.68 -2.87 -12.43
CA GLN A 287 -34.44 -4.10 -12.64
C GLN A 287 -33.59 -5.31 -12.24
N PHE A 288 -34.18 -6.24 -11.53
CA PHE A 288 -33.52 -7.48 -11.12
C PHE A 288 -34.55 -8.62 -10.91
N THR A 289 -34.03 -9.82 -10.79
CA THR A 289 -34.79 -10.99 -10.39
C THR A 289 -34.39 -11.36 -8.96
N ASP A 290 -35.38 -11.52 -8.07
CA ASP A 290 -35.11 -11.96 -6.71
C ASP A 290 -34.88 -13.49 -6.62
N VAL A 291 -34.52 -13.97 -5.43
CA VAL A 291 -34.28 -15.43 -5.20
C VAL A 291 -35.57 -16.30 -5.33
N LEU A 292 -36.71 -15.66 -5.48
CA LEU A 292 -38.01 -16.32 -5.69
C LEU A 292 -38.46 -16.26 -7.16
N ASP A 293 -37.56 -15.87 -8.08
CA ASP A 293 -37.80 -15.68 -9.52
C ASP A 293 -38.78 -14.54 -9.85
N ASN A 294 -39.06 -13.62 -8.93
CA ASN A 294 -39.89 -12.45 -9.22
C ASN A 294 -39.09 -11.41 -9.96
N GLN A 295 -39.67 -10.86 -11.03
CA GLN A 295 -39.12 -9.66 -11.72
C GLN A 295 -39.49 -8.42 -10.92
N VAL A 296 -38.49 -7.71 -10.43
CA VAL A 296 -38.66 -6.51 -9.60
C VAL A 296 -38.11 -5.29 -10.35
N THR A 297 -38.88 -4.23 -10.36
CA THR A 297 -38.41 -2.88 -10.80
C THR A 297 -38.53 -1.94 -9.60
N ILE A 298 -37.44 -1.31 -9.23
CA ILE A 298 -37.37 -0.41 -8.06
C ILE A 298 -36.78 0.94 -8.46
N LYS A 299 -37.23 2.00 -7.83
CA LYS A 299 -36.61 3.33 -8.00
C LYS A 299 -35.32 3.43 -7.21
N SER A 300 -34.36 4.13 -7.77
CA SER A 300 -33.06 4.36 -7.11
C SER A 300 -33.19 5.04 -5.75
N ASP A 301 -34.15 5.98 -5.58
CA ASP A 301 -34.42 6.64 -4.30
C ASP A 301 -34.85 5.65 -3.20
N ASP A 302 -35.59 4.59 -3.56
CA ASP A 302 -35.98 3.55 -2.61
C ASP A 302 -34.80 2.70 -2.19
N VAL A 303 -33.86 2.40 -3.15
CA VAL A 303 -32.61 1.72 -2.85
C VAL A 303 -31.73 2.57 -1.93
N VAL A 304 -31.57 3.87 -2.24
CA VAL A 304 -30.82 4.82 -1.40
C VAL A 304 -31.37 4.86 0.02
N SER A 305 -32.70 4.92 0.16
CA SER A 305 -33.36 4.93 1.46
C SER A 305 -33.10 3.63 2.25
N THR A 306 -33.05 2.51 1.56
CA THR A 306 -32.81 1.19 2.15
C THR A 306 -31.37 1.03 2.65
N ILE A 307 -30.38 1.52 1.90
CA ILE A 307 -28.95 1.41 2.28
C ILE A 307 -28.50 2.50 3.26
N ARG A 308 -29.28 3.55 3.43
CA ARG A 308 -28.92 4.72 4.24
C ARG A 308 -28.39 4.38 5.65
N PRO A 309 -29.04 3.48 6.43
CA PRO A 309 -28.54 3.12 7.77
C PRO A 309 -27.14 2.52 7.75
N VAL A 310 -26.82 1.69 6.75
CA VAL A 310 -25.52 1.04 6.60
C VAL A 310 -24.46 2.06 6.15
N VAL A 311 -24.82 2.97 5.23
CA VAL A 311 -23.93 4.06 4.79
C VAL A 311 -23.62 4.99 5.96
N ASP A 312 -24.60 5.32 6.81
CA ASP A 312 -24.41 6.15 7.99
C ASP A 312 -23.49 5.47 9.02
N GLN A 313 -23.60 4.15 9.22
CA GLN A 313 -22.73 3.37 10.08
C GLN A 313 -21.30 3.28 9.52
N LEU A 314 -21.15 3.06 8.23
CA LEU A 314 -19.85 3.04 7.53
C LEU A 314 -19.16 4.41 7.70
N ALA A 315 -19.90 5.50 7.46
CA ALA A 315 -19.40 6.86 7.61
C ALA A 315 -18.98 7.17 9.05
N GLU A 316 -19.73 6.69 10.05
CA GLU A 316 -19.41 6.85 11.47
C GLU A 316 -18.09 6.17 11.81
N THR A 317 -17.93 4.90 11.42
CA THR A 317 -16.69 4.15 11.67
C THR A 317 -15.49 4.81 11.00
N ILE A 318 -15.61 5.26 9.75
CA ILE A 318 -14.54 5.97 9.04
C ILE A 318 -14.21 7.30 9.74
N ALA A 319 -15.23 8.08 10.15
CA ALA A 319 -15.05 9.36 10.80
C ALA A 319 -14.35 9.20 12.17
N GLU A 320 -14.73 8.22 12.98
CA GLU A 320 -14.07 7.89 14.24
C GLU A 320 -12.58 7.62 14.05
N ARG A 321 -12.23 6.78 13.08
CA ARG A 321 -10.83 6.48 12.76
C ARG A 321 -10.04 7.68 12.30
N ILE A 322 -10.63 8.54 11.44
CA ILE A 322 -10.01 9.80 11.02
C ILE A 322 -9.71 10.69 12.22
N LEU A 323 -10.67 10.85 13.13
CA LEU A 323 -10.50 11.68 14.31
C LEU A 323 -9.46 11.10 15.28
N GLU A 324 -9.48 9.79 15.54
CA GLU A 324 -8.46 9.11 16.36
C GLU A 324 -7.06 9.34 15.79
N CYS A 325 -6.86 9.09 14.50
CA CYS A 325 -5.57 9.29 13.80
C CYS A 325 -5.11 10.74 13.79
N ASN A 326 -6.04 11.70 13.86
CA ASN A 326 -5.74 13.13 13.85
C ASN A 326 -5.73 13.77 15.26
N GLY A 327 -5.64 12.94 16.30
CA GLY A 327 -5.57 13.40 17.70
C GLY A 327 -6.84 14.07 18.19
N GLY A 328 -7.99 13.57 17.79
CA GLY A 328 -9.32 14.08 18.15
C GLY A 328 -9.73 15.35 17.39
N LYS A 329 -8.99 15.76 16.36
CA LYS A 329 -9.26 16.98 15.60
C LYS A 329 -9.75 16.65 14.20
N THR A 330 -10.72 17.42 13.72
CA THR A 330 -11.19 17.36 12.34
C THR A 330 -10.10 17.84 11.37
N PRO A 331 -9.81 17.12 10.26
CA PRO A 331 -8.89 17.58 9.23
C PRO A 331 -9.47 18.78 8.46
N ASN A 332 -8.63 19.47 7.67
CA ASN A 332 -9.09 20.59 6.84
C ASN A 332 -9.99 20.15 5.68
N ALA A 333 -9.75 18.95 5.13
CA ALA A 333 -10.56 18.30 4.11
C ALA A 333 -10.31 16.79 4.10
N ILE A 334 -11.26 16.06 3.52
CA ILE A 334 -11.19 14.59 3.33
C ILE A 334 -11.29 14.29 1.84
N PHE A 335 -10.37 13.50 1.34
CA PHE A 335 -10.39 12.98 -0.02
C PHE A 335 -10.74 11.50 0.02
N LEU A 336 -11.76 11.12 -0.73
CA LEU A 336 -12.23 9.74 -0.85
C LEU A 336 -11.77 9.19 -2.20
N VAL A 337 -11.22 8.00 -2.20
CA VAL A 337 -10.81 7.23 -3.38
C VAL A 337 -11.29 5.79 -3.23
N GLY A 338 -11.01 4.93 -4.22
CA GLY A 338 -11.50 3.55 -4.23
C GLY A 338 -12.95 3.43 -4.68
N GLY A 339 -13.33 2.25 -5.17
CA GLY A 339 -14.65 2.00 -5.76
C GLY A 339 -15.80 2.20 -4.77
N GLY A 340 -15.61 1.82 -3.50
CA GLY A 340 -16.61 1.97 -2.43
C GLY A 340 -16.93 3.42 -2.09
N SER A 341 -16.03 4.36 -2.39
CA SER A 341 -16.26 5.80 -2.17
C SER A 341 -17.43 6.38 -2.97
N GLN A 342 -17.88 5.66 -4.00
CA GLN A 342 -19.01 6.03 -4.86
C GLN A 342 -20.37 5.62 -4.27
N ALA A 343 -20.41 4.99 -3.09
CA ALA A 343 -21.65 4.62 -2.43
C ALA A 343 -22.51 5.85 -2.19
N ALA A 344 -23.80 5.77 -2.60
CA ALA A 344 -24.72 6.89 -2.58
C ALA A 344 -24.88 7.48 -1.17
N GLY A 345 -24.54 8.76 -1.01
CA GLY A 345 -24.65 9.50 0.25
C GLY A 345 -23.47 9.35 1.20
N LEU A 346 -22.43 8.52 0.88
CA LEU A 346 -21.30 8.28 1.78
C LEU A 346 -20.47 9.55 2.06
N SER A 347 -20.17 10.35 1.05
CA SER A 347 -19.42 11.60 1.22
C SER A 347 -20.13 12.60 2.12
N ASP A 348 -21.45 12.74 1.96
CA ASP A 348 -22.28 13.60 2.78
C ASP A 348 -22.34 13.09 4.24
N ALA A 349 -22.51 11.77 4.41
CA ALA A 349 -22.55 11.16 5.73
C ALA A 349 -21.20 11.33 6.48
N ILE A 350 -20.06 11.17 5.80
CA ILE A 350 -18.73 11.42 6.40
C ILE A 350 -18.59 12.91 6.78
N ALA A 351 -19.06 13.83 5.95
CA ALA A 351 -19.04 15.25 6.26
C ALA A 351 -19.85 15.57 7.53
N ASP A 352 -21.06 15.03 7.62
CA ASP A 352 -21.94 15.21 8.78
C ASP A 352 -21.31 14.61 10.06
N LYS A 353 -20.71 13.41 10.00
CA LYS A 353 -20.06 12.73 11.14
C LYS A 353 -18.77 13.41 11.61
N THR A 354 -18.00 14.01 10.69
CA THR A 354 -16.76 14.74 11.00
C THR A 354 -16.99 16.21 11.34
N GLY A 355 -18.20 16.73 11.11
CA GLY A 355 -18.53 18.15 11.27
C GLY A 355 -17.89 19.05 10.21
N LEU A 356 -17.50 18.48 9.06
CA LEU A 356 -16.97 19.24 7.92
C LEU A 356 -18.10 19.78 7.03
N PRO A 357 -17.92 20.96 6.40
CA PRO A 357 -18.74 21.34 5.26
C PRO A 357 -18.64 20.29 4.15
N ARG A 358 -19.76 19.99 3.47
CA ARG A 358 -19.83 18.95 2.43
C ARG A 358 -18.83 19.16 1.29
N GLU A 359 -18.56 20.43 0.92
CA GLU A 359 -17.57 20.77 -0.09
C GLU A 359 -16.11 20.46 0.29
N ARG A 360 -15.87 20.09 1.56
CA ARG A 360 -14.54 19.66 2.05
C ARG A 360 -14.37 18.14 2.12
N VAL A 361 -15.40 17.40 1.74
CA VAL A 361 -15.32 15.94 1.55
C VAL A 361 -15.56 15.63 0.08
N ALA A 362 -14.54 15.16 -0.63
CA ALA A 362 -14.61 15.04 -2.07
C ALA A 362 -14.08 13.69 -2.55
N VAL A 363 -14.84 13.01 -3.40
CA VAL A 363 -14.38 11.85 -4.15
C VAL A 363 -13.37 12.32 -5.21
N ARG A 364 -12.24 11.63 -5.30
CA ARG A 364 -11.16 11.92 -6.25
C ARG A 364 -11.02 10.78 -7.24
N ASP A 365 -10.95 11.13 -8.50
CA ASP A 365 -10.75 10.23 -9.61
C ASP A 365 -9.36 10.44 -10.28
N ARG A 366 -9.08 9.70 -11.34
CA ARG A 366 -7.81 9.75 -12.06
C ARG A 366 -7.44 11.14 -12.62
N ASN A 367 -8.39 12.06 -12.78
CA ASN A 367 -8.14 13.40 -13.33
C ASN A 367 -7.25 14.26 -12.42
N ILE A 368 -7.10 13.88 -11.14
CA ILE A 368 -6.16 14.54 -10.22
C ILE A 368 -4.70 14.27 -10.57
N ALA A 369 -4.42 13.18 -11.28
CA ALA A 369 -3.08 12.71 -11.60
C ALA A 369 -2.48 13.45 -12.80
N LYS A 370 -2.16 14.72 -12.64
CA LYS A 370 -1.68 15.61 -13.73
C LYS A 370 -0.40 15.13 -14.43
N ASN A 371 0.39 14.29 -13.77
CA ASN A 371 1.66 13.77 -14.29
C ASN A 371 1.50 12.40 -14.97
N ILE A 372 0.26 11.94 -15.17
CA ILE A 372 -0.03 10.65 -15.79
C ILE A 372 -0.76 10.86 -17.10
N ILE A 373 -0.19 10.33 -18.18
CA ILE A 373 -0.79 10.32 -19.51
C ILE A 373 -1.34 8.92 -19.76
N ILE A 374 -2.59 8.80 -20.14
CA ILE A 374 -3.26 7.53 -20.38
C ILE A 374 -3.46 7.35 -21.87
N GLU A 375 -2.78 6.36 -22.48
CA GLU A 375 -2.87 6.03 -23.89
C GLU A 375 -3.75 4.81 -24.18
N GLY A 376 -4.06 4.00 -23.15
CA GLY A 376 -4.92 2.82 -23.23
C GLY A 376 -6.29 3.03 -22.59
N ASP A 377 -7.15 2.02 -22.70
CA ASP A 377 -8.40 1.95 -21.95
C ASP A 377 -8.10 1.68 -20.48
N MET A 378 -8.56 2.57 -19.60
CA MET A 378 -8.44 2.44 -18.16
C MET A 378 -9.68 3.04 -17.48
N PRO A 379 -10.22 2.42 -16.42
CA PRO A 379 -11.30 2.99 -15.64
C PRO A 379 -11.01 4.43 -15.23
N SER A 380 -12.04 5.28 -15.26
CA SER A 380 -11.90 6.72 -14.98
C SER A 380 -12.22 7.09 -13.54
N GLY A 381 -12.83 6.18 -12.81
CA GLY A 381 -13.33 6.41 -11.47
C GLY A 381 -12.25 6.41 -10.39
N PRO A 382 -12.68 6.59 -9.13
CA PRO A 382 -11.79 6.62 -7.96
C PRO A 382 -11.07 5.29 -7.70
N GLU A 383 -11.57 4.17 -8.22
CA GLU A 383 -10.94 2.84 -8.17
C GLU A 383 -9.59 2.77 -8.87
N SER A 384 -9.32 3.72 -9.77
CA SER A 384 -8.05 3.77 -10.52
C SER A 384 -6.90 4.40 -9.75
N ILE A 385 -7.17 5.06 -8.61
CA ILE A 385 -6.17 5.85 -7.89
C ILE A 385 -5.09 4.96 -7.27
N THR A 386 -5.45 3.85 -6.65
CA THR A 386 -4.50 2.95 -5.99
C THR A 386 -3.58 2.26 -6.99
N PRO A 387 -4.03 1.67 -8.11
CA PRO A 387 -3.12 1.16 -9.14
C PRO A 387 -2.18 2.23 -9.71
N LEU A 388 -2.68 3.44 -10.00
CA LEU A 388 -1.84 4.56 -10.42
C LEU A 388 -0.84 4.97 -9.35
N GLY A 389 -1.25 4.92 -8.09
CA GLY A 389 -0.41 5.20 -6.93
C GLY A 389 0.74 4.21 -6.79
N ILE A 390 0.51 2.91 -7.01
CA ILE A 390 1.56 1.90 -7.02
C ILE A 390 2.58 2.20 -8.12
N LEU A 391 2.12 2.58 -9.32
CA LEU A 391 2.98 2.96 -10.43
C LEU A 391 3.88 4.15 -10.09
N VAL A 392 3.28 5.23 -9.58
CA VAL A 392 4.00 6.46 -9.19
C VAL A 392 4.98 6.15 -8.07
N THR A 393 4.56 5.42 -7.04
CA THR A 393 5.40 5.03 -5.92
C THR A 393 6.61 4.23 -6.39
N THR A 394 6.40 3.23 -7.25
CA THR A 394 7.49 2.45 -7.85
C THR A 394 8.46 3.33 -8.62
N GLY A 395 7.97 4.28 -9.40
CA GLY A 395 8.83 5.20 -10.16
C GLY A 395 9.63 6.15 -9.27
N LEU A 396 9.04 6.64 -8.17
CA LEU A 396 9.72 7.53 -7.21
C LEU A 396 10.79 6.80 -6.39
N PHE A 397 10.57 5.53 -6.10
CA PHE A 397 11.44 4.72 -5.24
C PHE A 397 12.30 3.72 -6.02
N ARG A 398 12.45 3.87 -7.35
CA ARG A 398 13.38 3.06 -8.13
C ARG A 398 14.80 3.19 -7.56
N GLY A 399 15.26 2.13 -6.90
CA GLY A 399 16.55 2.08 -6.19
C GLY A 399 16.46 1.99 -4.68
N THR A 400 15.26 2.04 -4.09
CA THR A 400 15.01 1.82 -2.66
C THR A 400 14.24 0.52 -2.39
N ASP A 401 14.44 -0.49 -3.25
CA ASP A 401 13.72 -1.75 -3.20
C ASP A 401 14.06 -2.56 -1.95
N PHE A 402 13.08 -3.37 -1.49
CA PHE A 402 13.35 -4.40 -0.51
C PHE A 402 14.06 -5.58 -1.19
N TYR A 403 15.13 -6.07 -0.59
CA TYR A 403 15.71 -7.36 -0.95
C TYR A 403 15.40 -8.39 0.11
N PHE A 404 15.13 -9.61 -0.31
CA PHE A 404 15.16 -10.76 0.57
C PHE A 404 16.56 -11.33 0.55
N VAL A 405 17.21 -11.35 1.70
CA VAL A 405 18.52 -11.95 1.87
C VAL A 405 18.36 -13.15 2.78
N THR A 406 18.81 -14.32 2.32
CA THR A 406 18.81 -15.52 3.16
C THR A 406 20.11 -15.57 3.95
N VAL A 407 20.00 -15.53 5.27
CA VAL A 407 21.13 -15.64 6.21
C VAL A 407 21.00 -16.95 6.97
N ASN A 408 21.90 -17.91 6.73
CA ASN A 408 21.90 -19.23 7.35
C ASN A 408 20.53 -19.97 7.26
N GLY A 409 19.83 -19.82 6.13
CA GLY A 409 18.53 -20.43 5.89
C GLY A 409 17.33 -19.59 6.38
N GLN A 410 17.57 -18.50 7.11
CA GLN A 410 16.54 -17.55 7.52
C GLN A 410 16.44 -16.42 6.50
N THR A 411 15.26 -16.19 5.96
CA THR A 411 15.01 -15.09 5.03
C THR A 411 14.79 -13.79 5.80
N VAL A 412 15.61 -12.79 5.52
CA VAL A 412 15.56 -11.47 6.12
C VAL A 412 15.19 -10.46 5.05
N LYS A 413 14.16 -9.68 5.30
CA LYS A 413 13.76 -8.59 4.41
C LYS A 413 14.61 -7.37 4.70
N VAL A 414 15.23 -6.86 3.66
CA VAL A 414 16.22 -5.80 3.75
C VAL A 414 15.83 -4.62 2.88
N PHE A 415 15.78 -3.42 3.45
CA PHE A 415 15.56 -2.18 2.69
C PHE A 415 16.81 -1.80 1.91
N ASN A 416 16.67 -1.59 0.61
CA ASN A 416 17.76 -1.08 -0.23
C ASN A 416 17.76 0.46 -0.25
N SER A 417 17.96 1.08 0.89
CA SER A 417 18.12 2.54 0.93
C SER A 417 19.54 3.00 0.61
N TYR A 418 20.55 2.13 0.76
CA TYR A 418 21.98 2.41 0.55
C TYR A 418 22.77 1.13 0.28
N LYS A 419 24.07 1.24 -0.08
CA LYS A 419 25.00 0.11 -0.16
C LYS A 419 25.09 -0.59 1.20
N MET A 420 24.31 -1.67 1.34
CA MET A 420 24.25 -2.44 2.57
C MET A 420 25.56 -3.21 2.80
N ARG A 421 25.95 -3.27 4.06
CA ARG A 421 27.07 -4.06 4.52
C ARG A 421 26.56 -5.41 5.03
N VAL A 422 27.40 -6.42 4.98
CA VAL A 422 27.11 -7.72 5.58
C VAL A 422 26.73 -7.58 7.07
N ALA A 423 27.37 -6.64 7.79
CA ALA A 423 27.04 -6.35 9.18
C ALA A 423 25.61 -5.86 9.39
N ASP A 424 25.09 -5.05 8.47
CA ASP A 424 23.73 -4.50 8.54
C ASP A 424 22.70 -5.62 8.35
N VAL A 425 22.96 -6.54 7.41
CA VAL A 425 22.12 -7.73 7.17
C VAL A 425 22.15 -8.69 8.35
N LEU A 426 23.31 -8.92 8.95
CA LEU A 426 23.45 -9.79 10.12
C LEU A 426 22.75 -9.22 11.35
N ALA A 427 22.80 -7.90 11.55
CA ALA A 427 22.07 -7.24 12.62
C ALA A 427 20.55 -7.39 12.43
N LEU A 428 20.06 -7.24 11.18
CA LEU A 428 18.65 -7.48 10.84
C LEU A 428 18.21 -8.94 11.04
N ALA A 429 19.16 -9.88 10.86
CA ALA A 429 18.94 -11.30 11.12
C ALA A 429 19.00 -11.67 12.63
N GLY A 430 19.10 -10.68 13.53
CA GLY A 430 19.19 -10.91 14.99
C GLY A 430 20.53 -11.44 15.46
N PHE A 431 21.58 -11.38 14.66
CA PHE A 431 22.93 -11.79 15.09
C PHE A 431 23.55 -10.74 16.00
N ASN A 432 23.97 -11.15 17.20
CA ASN A 432 24.69 -10.27 18.10
C ASN A 432 26.07 -9.92 17.51
N PRO A 433 26.38 -8.61 17.31
CA PRO A 433 27.70 -8.18 16.83
C PRO A 433 28.89 -8.71 17.63
N GLU A 434 28.72 -8.95 18.94
CA GLU A 434 29.77 -9.52 19.80
C GLU A 434 30.18 -10.95 19.39
N GLN A 435 29.27 -11.73 18.82
CA GLN A 435 29.55 -13.08 18.30
C GLN A 435 30.38 -13.04 17.00
N LEU A 436 30.47 -11.89 16.36
CA LEU A 436 31.18 -11.65 15.12
C LEU A 436 32.60 -11.10 15.34
N ILE A 437 32.97 -10.85 16.61
CA ILE A 437 34.31 -10.41 16.99
C ILE A 437 35.18 -11.65 17.25
N CYS A 438 36.06 -11.93 16.30
CA CYS A 438 37.00 -13.05 16.44
C CYS A 438 38.16 -12.65 17.39
N LYS A 439 38.11 -13.09 18.66
CA LYS A 439 39.09 -12.75 19.72
C LYS A 439 40.49 -13.40 19.50
N SER A 440 40.67 -14.23 18.50
CA SER A 440 41.90 -15.08 18.37
C SER A 440 42.55 -15.04 16.99
N GLY A 441 42.66 -13.90 16.33
CA GLY A 441 43.42 -13.78 15.07
C GLY A 441 42.96 -14.69 13.89
N LYS A 442 41.92 -15.46 14.07
CA LYS A 442 41.32 -16.31 13.03
C LYS A 442 40.49 -15.44 12.10
N ARG A 443 40.66 -15.61 10.79
CA ARG A 443 39.85 -14.92 9.79
C ARG A 443 38.42 -15.51 9.76
N LEU A 444 37.41 -14.67 9.94
CA LEU A 444 36.03 -15.09 9.72
C LEU A 444 35.81 -15.38 8.23
N ARG A 445 35.30 -16.56 7.93
CA ARG A 445 34.84 -16.93 6.58
C ARG A 445 33.35 -16.83 6.55
N PHE A 446 32.81 -16.18 5.53
CA PHE A 446 31.39 -16.21 5.22
C PHE A 446 31.21 -16.56 3.74
N PHE A 447 30.04 -17.06 3.41
CA PHE A 447 29.66 -17.37 2.04
C PHE A 447 28.66 -16.35 1.57
N LEU A 448 28.91 -15.72 0.42
CA LEU A 448 27.97 -14.83 -0.25
C LEU A 448 27.62 -15.45 -1.59
N ASN A 449 26.35 -15.81 -1.78
CA ASN A 449 25.87 -16.53 -2.96
C ASN A 449 26.68 -17.80 -3.29
N GLY A 450 27.04 -18.57 -2.26
CA GLY A 450 27.83 -19.78 -2.39
C GLY A 450 29.34 -19.58 -2.55
N GLU A 451 29.83 -18.37 -2.72
CA GLU A 451 31.28 -18.07 -2.80
C GLU A 451 31.85 -17.71 -1.42
N SER A 452 32.94 -18.38 -1.05
CA SER A 452 33.69 -18.09 0.18
C SER A 452 34.35 -16.69 0.07
N ARG A 453 34.02 -15.81 1.01
CA ARG A 453 34.62 -14.47 1.13
C ARG A 453 35.38 -14.36 2.44
N THR A 454 36.57 -13.78 2.38
CA THR A 454 37.40 -13.43 3.54
C THR A 454 37.62 -11.91 3.52
N LEU A 455 37.21 -11.22 4.57
CA LEU A 455 37.48 -9.78 4.69
C LEU A 455 38.70 -9.55 5.59
N PRO A 456 39.75 -8.90 5.11
CA PRO A 456 40.78 -8.33 5.98
C PRO A 456 40.19 -7.13 6.70
N GLY A 457 40.07 -7.21 8.02
CA GLY A 457 39.66 -6.06 8.85
C GLY A 457 38.23 -6.05 9.37
N GLY A 458 37.51 -7.18 9.31
CA GLY A 458 36.18 -7.33 9.94
C GLY A 458 34.99 -6.99 9.05
N ILE A 459 33.80 -7.25 9.59
CA ILE A 459 32.49 -7.20 8.90
C ILE A 459 32.03 -5.76 8.59
N GLY A 460 32.78 -4.76 9.00
CA GLY A 460 32.39 -3.33 8.92
C GLY A 460 32.80 -2.58 7.65
N LYS A 461 33.32 -3.23 6.60
CA LYS A 461 33.60 -2.59 5.31
C LYS A 461 32.51 -2.93 4.28
N PRO A 462 32.14 -1.95 3.41
CA PRO A 462 31.13 -2.16 2.37
C PRO A 462 31.48 -3.21 1.35
#